data_1190d2ffa31427af7308fdc96f472aa1
#
_entry.id   1190d2ffa31427af7308fdc96f472aa1
#
_cell.length_a   1.000
_cell.length_b   1.000
_cell.length_c   1.000
_cell.angle_alpha   90.00
_cell.angle_beta   90.00
_cell.angle_gamma   90.00
#
_symmetry.space_group_name_H-M   'P 1'
#
loop_
_entity.id
_entity.type
_entity.pdbx_description
1 polymer ?
#
loop_
_entity_poly.entity_id
_entity_poly.type
_entity_poly.pdbx_seq_one_letter_code
_entity_poly.pdbx_strand_id
1 'polypeptide(L)'
;DIKLDDNNMSKYGITKELASLIQIVKPNQEYLPNNTDDIVINTLKSTDIGVAFLIKYKGKTIYHAGDLNLWVWKGEDKQFNNNMRAIFIKEIDKLNNVNIDLAFAPLDPRQEEWYGLGIDELLSRAKINYLFPMHFWQQPKIIKKFKKEREDKQLTAKIIDIEHKGQIFNIDI
;
A
#
# COMPACT_ATOMS: atom_id res chain seq x y z
N ASP A 1 -12.76 7.21 2.07
CA ASP A 1 -13.94 6.66 1.35
C ASP A 1 -14.72 7.78 0.68
N ILE A 2 -14.74 7.78 -0.65
CA ILE A 2 -15.62 8.69 -1.41
C ILE A 2 -16.98 8.00 -1.53
N LYS A 3 -18.01 8.53 -0.89
CA LYS A 3 -19.38 8.10 -1.15
C LYS A 3 -19.82 8.70 -2.49
N LEU A 4 -20.38 7.88 -3.37
CA LEU A 4 -20.95 8.33 -4.64
C LEU A 4 -22.37 8.86 -4.44
N ASP A 5 -22.52 9.88 -3.60
CA ASP A 5 -23.74 10.66 -3.48
C ASP A 5 -23.64 11.97 -4.30
N ASP A 6 -24.77 12.63 -4.57
CA ASP A 6 -24.82 13.81 -5.43
C ASP A 6 -23.93 14.96 -4.93
N ASN A 7 -23.76 15.12 -3.62
CA ASN A 7 -22.90 16.16 -3.05
C ASN A 7 -21.41 15.88 -3.32
N ASN A 8 -20.98 14.63 -3.11
CA ASN A 8 -19.59 14.24 -3.36
C ASN A 8 -19.28 14.18 -4.87
N MET A 9 -20.21 13.72 -5.68
CA MET A 9 -20.07 13.72 -7.13
C MET A 9 -19.84 15.15 -7.64
N SER A 10 -20.66 16.11 -7.20
CA SER A 10 -20.50 17.52 -7.55
C SER A 10 -19.16 18.09 -7.06
N LYS A 11 -18.80 17.83 -5.79
CA LYS A 11 -17.56 18.31 -5.16
C LYS A 11 -16.29 17.85 -5.89
N TYR A 12 -16.29 16.63 -6.41
CA TYR A 12 -15.14 16.02 -7.09
C TYR A 12 -15.24 16.05 -8.62
N GLY A 13 -16.25 16.73 -9.18
CA GLY A 13 -16.46 16.82 -10.62
C GLY A 13 -16.79 15.46 -11.28
N ILE A 14 -17.37 14.52 -10.52
CA ILE A 14 -17.74 13.21 -11.02
C ILE A 14 -19.07 13.32 -11.77
N THR A 15 -19.06 13.13 -13.07
CA THR A 15 -20.28 13.07 -13.88
C THR A 15 -21.00 11.73 -13.67
N LYS A 16 -22.28 11.65 -14.07
CA LYS A 16 -23.04 10.39 -14.02
C LYS A 16 -22.39 9.29 -14.88
N GLU A 17 -21.82 9.69 -16.02
CA GLU A 17 -21.07 8.76 -16.88
C GLU A 17 -19.83 8.23 -16.18
N LEU A 18 -19.04 9.10 -15.55
CA LEU A 18 -17.89 8.67 -14.76
C LEU A 18 -18.30 7.79 -13.58
N ALA A 19 -19.40 8.14 -12.89
CA ALA A 19 -19.92 7.35 -11.78
C ALA A 19 -20.28 5.92 -12.20
N SER A 20 -20.77 5.72 -13.43
CA SER A 20 -21.10 4.38 -13.96
C SER A 20 -19.87 3.50 -14.18
N LEU A 21 -18.67 4.09 -14.30
CA LEU A 21 -17.40 3.39 -14.46
C LEU A 21 -16.70 3.09 -13.12
N ILE A 22 -17.21 3.64 -12.02
CA ILE A 22 -16.62 3.46 -10.69
C ILE A 22 -17.23 2.25 -10.02
N GLN A 23 -16.40 1.27 -9.70
CA GLN A 23 -16.78 0.13 -8.89
C GLN A 23 -16.30 0.33 -7.45
N ILE A 24 -17.27 0.33 -6.50
CA ILE A 24 -16.95 0.34 -5.07
C ILE A 24 -16.56 -1.07 -4.64
N VAL A 25 -15.38 -1.19 -4.07
CA VAL A 25 -14.84 -2.47 -3.61
C VAL A 25 -14.94 -2.60 -2.09
N LYS A 26 -15.06 -3.84 -1.61
CA LYS A 26 -15.07 -4.20 -0.17
C LYS A 26 -13.79 -4.95 0.19
N PRO A 27 -13.39 -4.94 1.47
CA PRO A 27 -12.23 -5.71 1.91
C PRO A 27 -12.42 -7.23 1.72
N ASN A 28 -11.32 -7.94 1.50
CA ASN A 28 -11.26 -9.39 1.43
C ASN A 28 -12.16 -10.01 0.35
N GLN A 29 -12.16 -9.36 -0.82
CA GLN A 29 -12.92 -9.82 -1.99
C GLN A 29 -12.04 -9.88 -3.22
N GLU A 30 -12.46 -10.70 -4.18
CA GLU A 30 -11.88 -10.79 -5.51
C GLU A 30 -12.81 -10.11 -6.52
N TYR A 31 -12.22 -9.38 -7.44
CA TYR A 31 -12.93 -8.69 -8.53
C TYR A 31 -12.26 -9.02 -9.86
N LEU A 32 -13.10 -9.26 -10.86
CA LEU A 32 -12.71 -9.49 -12.26
C LEU A 32 -13.27 -8.31 -13.10
N PRO A 33 -12.50 -7.23 -13.29
CA PRO A 33 -12.95 -6.11 -14.10
C PRO A 33 -13.29 -6.55 -15.51
N ASN A 34 -14.42 -6.06 -16.04
CA ASN A 34 -14.89 -6.37 -17.40
C ASN A 34 -15.15 -7.86 -17.67
N ASN A 35 -15.35 -8.69 -16.65
CA ASN A 35 -15.55 -10.14 -16.77
C ASN A 35 -14.45 -10.83 -17.61
N THR A 36 -13.23 -10.33 -17.54
CA THR A 36 -12.05 -10.96 -18.16
C THR A 36 -11.13 -11.51 -17.09
N ASP A 37 -10.49 -12.64 -17.38
CA ASP A 37 -9.49 -13.23 -16.48
C ASP A 37 -8.11 -12.55 -16.60
N ASP A 38 -7.99 -11.56 -17.49
CA ASP A 38 -6.72 -10.85 -17.72
C ASP A 38 -6.29 -10.01 -16.52
N ILE A 39 -7.27 -9.48 -15.76
CA ILE A 39 -7.03 -8.68 -14.56
C ILE A 39 -7.82 -9.29 -13.40
N VAL A 40 -7.09 -9.70 -12.37
CA VAL A 40 -7.67 -10.15 -11.10
C VAL A 40 -7.27 -9.18 -10.00
N ILE A 41 -8.24 -8.64 -9.27
CA ILE A 41 -8.00 -7.71 -8.17
C ILE A 41 -8.47 -8.35 -6.87
N ASN A 42 -7.54 -8.63 -5.97
CA ASN A 42 -7.83 -9.05 -4.60
C ASN A 42 -7.66 -7.86 -3.67
N THR A 43 -8.56 -7.72 -2.70
CA THR A 43 -8.52 -6.65 -1.73
C THR A 43 -8.20 -7.17 -0.33
N LEU A 44 -7.40 -6.39 0.42
CA LEU A 44 -7.14 -6.61 1.84
C LEU A 44 -7.80 -5.48 2.64
N LYS A 45 -8.13 -5.75 3.92
CA LYS A 45 -8.70 -4.72 4.79
C LYS A 45 -7.61 -3.74 5.22
N SER A 46 -7.83 -2.45 5.01
CA SER A 46 -6.94 -1.42 5.55
C SER A 46 -6.98 -1.39 7.09
N THR A 47 -5.90 -0.96 7.69
CA THR A 47 -5.80 -0.65 9.13
C THR A 47 -6.22 0.78 9.46
N ASP A 48 -6.53 1.56 8.44
CA ASP A 48 -7.15 2.88 8.51
C ASP A 48 -8.38 2.87 7.58
N ILE A 49 -8.44 3.71 6.57
CA ILE A 49 -9.60 3.83 5.66
C ILE A 49 -9.35 3.02 4.37
N GLY A 50 -10.43 2.40 3.84
CA GLY A 50 -10.42 1.75 2.54
C GLY A 50 -9.86 0.34 2.51
N VAL A 51 -9.13 0.01 1.45
CA VAL A 51 -8.58 -1.31 1.16
C VAL A 51 -7.17 -1.19 0.58
N ALA A 52 -6.39 -2.25 0.74
CA ALA A 52 -5.21 -2.49 -0.08
C ALA A 52 -5.59 -3.36 -1.29
N PHE A 53 -4.84 -3.24 -2.37
CA PHE A 53 -5.06 -3.97 -3.62
C PHE A 53 -3.88 -4.89 -3.94
N LEU A 54 -4.20 -6.13 -4.31
CA LEU A 54 -3.28 -7.06 -4.94
C LEU A 54 -3.81 -7.33 -6.35
N ILE A 55 -3.15 -6.78 -7.35
CA ILE A 55 -3.59 -6.80 -8.75
C ILE A 55 -2.70 -7.77 -9.52
N LYS A 56 -3.32 -8.77 -10.18
CA LYS A 56 -2.64 -9.66 -11.10
C LYS A 56 -3.02 -9.28 -12.53
N TYR A 57 -2.04 -9.06 -13.38
CA TYR A 57 -2.22 -8.71 -14.78
C TYR A 57 -1.11 -9.27 -15.64
N LYS A 58 -1.44 -10.08 -16.64
CA LYS A 58 -0.48 -10.68 -17.58
C LYS A 58 0.73 -11.32 -16.91
N GLY A 59 0.50 -12.10 -15.86
CA GLY A 59 1.55 -12.79 -15.11
C GLY A 59 2.35 -11.91 -14.15
N LYS A 60 2.04 -10.62 -14.03
CA LYS A 60 2.64 -9.67 -13.08
C LYS A 60 1.74 -9.46 -11.89
N THR A 61 2.32 -9.20 -10.74
CA THR A 61 1.63 -8.92 -9.49
C THR A 61 2.01 -7.54 -8.98
N ILE A 62 1.01 -6.68 -8.78
CA ILE A 62 1.17 -5.32 -8.24
C ILE A 62 0.44 -5.26 -6.91
N TYR A 63 1.12 -4.77 -5.88
CA TYR A 63 0.53 -4.50 -4.58
C TYR A 63 0.48 -3.01 -4.31
N HIS A 64 -0.69 -2.50 -3.93
CA HIS A 64 -0.86 -1.11 -3.49
C HIS A 64 -1.51 -1.11 -2.11
N ALA A 65 -0.74 -0.75 -1.10
CA ALA A 65 -1.19 -0.81 0.29
C ALA A 65 -2.36 0.13 0.59
N GLY A 66 -2.56 1.21 -0.18
CA GLY A 66 -3.43 2.31 0.29
C GLY A 66 -2.94 2.76 1.68
N ASP A 67 -3.85 2.79 2.64
CA ASP A 67 -3.55 3.12 4.04
C ASP A 67 -3.36 1.88 4.92
N LEU A 68 -3.18 0.70 4.34
CA LEU A 68 -2.81 -0.51 5.09
C LEU A 68 -1.35 -0.41 5.53
N ASN A 69 -1.14 -0.08 6.80
CA ASN A 69 0.16 0.07 7.41
C ASN A 69 0.11 -0.29 8.90
N LEU A 70 1.27 -0.50 9.50
CA LEU A 70 1.41 -0.67 10.94
C LEU A 70 1.40 0.71 11.62
N TRP A 71 0.21 1.28 11.83
CA TRP A 71 0.01 2.60 12.44
C TRP A 71 0.18 2.57 13.95
N VAL A 72 1.41 2.35 14.41
CA VAL A 72 1.78 2.49 15.83
C VAL A 72 2.33 3.88 16.11
N TRP A 73 1.97 4.44 17.26
CA TRP A 73 2.27 5.83 17.62
C TRP A 73 2.82 5.93 19.04
N LYS A 74 3.83 6.76 19.24
CA LYS A 74 4.45 6.98 20.55
C LYS A 74 3.50 7.58 21.58
N GLY A 75 2.54 8.39 21.13
CA GLY A 75 1.52 9.02 21.99
C GLY A 75 0.36 8.10 22.37
N GLU A 76 0.25 6.92 21.75
CA GLU A 76 -0.81 5.95 22.01
C GLU A 76 -0.39 4.94 23.09
N ASP A 77 -1.37 4.40 23.80
CA ASP A 77 -1.11 3.39 24.82
C ASP A 77 -0.64 2.05 24.22
N LYS A 78 -0.10 1.21 25.08
CA LYS A 78 0.42 -0.10 24.67
C LYS A 78 -0.68 -1.00 24.11
N GLN A 79 -1.90 -0.91 24.62
CA GLN A 79 -3.02 -1.75 24.16
C GLN A 79 -3.43 -1.36 22.75
N PHE A 80 -3.52 -0.06 22.45
CA PHE A 80 -3.80 0.45 21.11
C PHE A 80 -2.75 -0.06 20.11
N ASN A 81 -1.47 0.15 20.42
CA ASN A 81 -0.37 -0.26 19.54
C ASN A 81 -0.30 -1.78 19.34
N ASN A 82 -0.60 -2.59 20.37
CA ASN A 82 -0.67 -4.05 20.24
C ASN A 82 -1.84 -4.49 19.36
N ASN A 83 -3.02 -3.89 19.52
CA ASN A 83 -4.19 -4.18 18.69
C ASN A 83 -3.94 -3.81 17.23
N MET A 84 -3.35 -2.63 16.98
CA MET A 84 -2.97 -2.18 15.64
C MET A 84 -2.02 -3.18 14.98
N ARG A 85 -0.98 -3.62 15.70
CA ARG A 85 -0.06 -4.64 15.23
C ARG A 85 -0.78 -5.94 14.87
N ALA A 86 -1.65 -6.43 15.74
CA ALA A 86 -2.38 -7.68 15.52
C ALA A 86 -3.27 -7.61 14.27
N ILE A 87 -3.98 -6.49 14.06
CA ILE A 87 -4.83 -6.28 12.89
C ILE A 87 -3.98 -6.21 11.62
N PHE A 88 -2.89 -5.43 11.63
CA PHE A 88 -1.98 -5.30 10.50
C PHE A 88 -1.37 -6.65 10.11
N ILE A 89 -0.78 -7.37 11.05
CA ILE A 89 -0.16 -8.68 10.81
C ILE A 89 -1.16 -9.66 10.21
N LYS A 90 -2.38 -9.73 10.76
CA LYS A 90 -3.45 -10.59 10.22
C LYS A 90 -3.74 -10.32 8.73
N GLU A 91 -3.69 -9.06 8.31
CA GLU A 91 -3.94 -8.72 6.91
C GLU A 91 -2.74 -9.03 6.00
N ILE A 92 -1.52 -8.66 6.41
CA ILE A 92 -0.34 -8.89 5.57
C ILE A 92 0.13 -10.35 5.56
N ASP A 93 -0.28 -11.18 6.53
CA ASP A 93 -0.05 -12.63 6.49
C ASP A 93 -0.68 -13.31 5.26
N LYS A 94 -1.70 -12.69 4.65
CA LYS A 94 -2.29 -13.12 3.38
C LYS A 94 -1.31 -12.99 2.20
N LEU A 95 -0.26 -12.20 2.36
CA LEU A 95 0.81 -12.01 1.38
C LEU A 95 2.00 -12.94 1.58
N ASN A 96 1.92 -13.87 2.55
CA ASN A 96 3.00 -14.83 2.82
C ASN A 96 3.37 -15.63 1.56
N ASN A 97 4.65 -15.56 1.19
CA ASN A 97 5.22 -16.21 0.00
C ASN A 97 4.65 -15.72 -1.35
N VAL A 98 3.90 -14.63 -1.38
CA VAL A 98 3.44 -14.02 -2.64
C VAL A 98 4.64 -13.34 -3.32
N ASN A 99 4.84 -13.63 -4.61
CA ASN A 99 5.79 -12.89 -5.43
C ASN A 99 5.10 -11.62 -5.95
N ILE A 100 5.67 -10.47 -5.64
CA ILE A 100 5.15 -9.14 -5.99
C ILE A 100 6.20 -8.44 -6.85
N ASP A 101 5.86 -8.16 -8.11
CA ASP A 101 6.77 -7.46 -9.02
C ASP A 101 6.93 -5.99 -8.62
N LEU A 102 5.82 -5.35 -8.22
CA LEU A 102 5.77 -3.94 -7.89
C LEU A 102 4.91 -3.70 -6.66
N ALA A 103 5.47 -3.08 -5.62
CA ALA A 103 4.75 -2.73 -4.40
C ALA A 103 4.78 -1.21 -4.14
N PHE A 104 3.65 -0.70 -3.64
CA PHE A 104 3.51 0.66 -3.10
C PHE A 104 3.09 0.55 -1.64
N ALA A 105 3.91 1.04 -0.71
CA ALA A 105 3.67 0.89 0.72
C ALA A 105 4.01 2.16 1.52
N PRO A 106 3.25 2.47 2.59
CA PRO A 106 3.49 3.66 3.41
C PRO A 106 4.84 3.63 4.14
N LEU A 107 5.51 4.79 4.12
CA LEU A 107 6.72 5.08 4.88
C LEU A 107 6.53 6.46 5.52
N ASP A 108 5.85 6.52 6.65
CA ASP A 108 5.35 7.77 7.22
C ASP A 108 6.27 8.32 8.31
N PRO A 109 6.98 9.44 8.06
CA PRO A 109 7.92 10.02 9.02
C PRO A 109 7.27 10.49 10.33
N ARG A 110 5.93 10.66 10.36
CA ARG A 110 5.21 11.05 11.58
C ARG A 110 5.22 9.94 12.64
N GLN A 111 5.50 8.69 12.24
CA GLN A 111 5.67 7.56 13.16
C GLN A 111 7.04 7.56 13.87
N GLU A 112 7.84 8.58 13.67
CA GLU A 112 9.16 8.77 14.30
C GLU A 112 10.07 7.54 14.11
N GLU A 113 10.55 6.90 15.19
CA GLU A 113 11.41 5.70 15.15
C GLU A 113 10.71 4.47 14.57
N TRP A 114 9.38 4.46 14.48
CA TRP A 114 8.59 3.32 14.00
C TRP A 114 8.17 3.42 12.54
N TYR A 115 8.60 4.48 11.84
CA TYR A 115 8.19 4.83 10.47
C TYR A 115 8.40 3.72 9.43
N GLY A 116 9.33 2.81 9.65
CA GLY A 116 9.66 1.74 8.72
C GLY A 116 9.09 0.37 9.08
N LEU A 117 8.43 0.23 10.24
CA LEU A 117 7.97 -1.07 10.75
C LEU A 117 7.00 -1.77 9.80
N GLY A 118 6.08 -1.02 9.17
CA GLY A 118 5.12 -1.60 8.23
C GLY A 118 5.79 -2.23 7.01
N ILE A 119 6.77 -1.53 6.43
CA ILE A 119 7.56 -2.06 5.30
C ILE A 119 8.42 -3.25 5.76
N ASP A 120 9.06 -3.20 6.93
CA ASP A 120 9.85 -4.32 7.45
C ASP A 120 9.01 -5.60 7.59
N GLU A 121 7.81 -5.48 8.14
CA GLU A 121 6.88 -6.60 8.28
C GLU A 121 6.38 -7.12 6.91
N LEU A 122 6.13 -6.23 5.96
CA LEU A 122 5.73 -6.60 4.59
C LEU A 122 6.86 -7.38 3.89
N LEU A 123 8.09 -6.88 3.93
CA LEU A 123 9.27 -7.50 3.32
C LEU A 123 9.64 -8.84 3.95
N SER A 124 9.27 -9.07 5.22
CA SER A 124 9.49 -10.36 5.88
C SER A 124 8.54 -11.47 5.40
N ARG A 125 7.45 -11.11 4.71
CA ARG A 125 6.39 -12.05 4.28
C ARG A 125 6.33 -12.24 2.77
N ALA A 126 6.35 -11.14 2.03
CA ALA A 126 6.24 -11.15 0.57
C ALA A 126 7.62 -11.04 -0.09
N LYS A 127 7.76 -11.70 -1.25
CA LYS A 127 8.93 -11.53 -2.11
C LYS A 127 8.67 -10.38 -3.07
N ILE A 128 9.31 -9.24 -2.83
CA ILE A 128 9.07 -8.00 -3.58
C ILE A 128 10.28 -7.66 -4.43
N ASN A 129 10.07 -7.41 -5.74
CA ASN A 129 11.12 -6.99 -6.63
C ASN A 129 11.40 -5.49 -6.51
N TYR A 130 10.36 -4.66 -6.65
CA TYR A 130 10.46 -3.20 -6.57
C TYR A 130 9.46 -2.66 -5.56
N LEU A 131 9.93 -1.80 -4.64
CA LEU A 131 9.08 -1.14 -3.65
C LEU A 131 9.18 0.38 -3.78
N PHE A 132 8.03 1.01 -3.97
CA PHE A 132 7.82 2.46 -3.99
C PHE A 132 7.25 2.90 -2.64
N PRO A 133 8.03 3.60 -1.81
CA PRO A 133 7.51 4.20 -0.60
C PRO A 133 6.45 5.28 -0.90
N MET A 134 5.40 5.31 -0.10
CA MET A 134 4.33 6.33 -0.13
C MET A 134 4.24 7.04 1.23
N HIS A 135 3.32 7.98 1.39
CA HIS A 135 3.03 8.65 2.66
C HIS A 135 4.20 9.42 3.31
N PHE A 136 5.26 9.74 2.59
CA PHE A 136 6.43 10.40 3.17
C PHE A 136 6.32 11.94 3.26
N TRP A 137 5.12 12.51 3.07
CA TRP A 137 4.76 13.91 3.35
C TRP A 137 5.77 14.93 2.83
N GLN A 138 6.15 14.83 1.56
CA GLN A 138 7.16 15.68 0.92
C GLN A 138 8.54 15.65 1.61
N GLN A 139 8.83 14.57 2.34
CA GLN A 139 10.11 14.34 3.00
C GLN A 139 10.88 13.18 2.35
N PRO A 140 11.29 13.26 1.06
CA PRO A 140 11.90 12.15 0.34
C PRO A 140 13.19 11.62 0.98
N LYS A 141 13.87 12.45 1.78
CA LYS A 141 15.07 12.05 2.53
C LYS A 141 14.82 10.86 3.47
N ILE A 142 13.57 10.64 3.91
CA ILE A 142 13.21 9.49 4.75
C ILE A 142 13.46 8.16 4.03
N ILE A 143 13.34 8.11 2.70
CA ILE A 143 13.59 6.91 1.90
C ILE A 143 15.07 6.54 1.98
N LYS A 144 15.97 7.51 1.79
CA LYS A 144 17.43 7.29 1.89
C LYS A 144 17.82 6.87 3.33
N LYS A 145 17.18 7.48 4.35
CA LYS A 145 17.36 7.09 5.75
C LYS A 145 16.92 5.64 5.99
N PHE A 146 15.72 5.25 5.51
CA PHE A 146 15.19 3.90 5.60
C PHE A 146 16.15 2.86 5.01
N LYS A 147 16.66 3.10 3.80
CA LYS A 147 17.62 2.22 3.13
C LYS A 147 18.91 2.07 3.93
N LYS A 148 19.48 3.18 4.40
CA LYS A 148 20.73 3.20 5.17
C LYS A 148 20.62 2.41 6.48
N GLU A 149 19.52 2.58 7.22
CA GLU A 149 19.29 1.87 8.48
C GLU A 149 19.10 0.35 8.30
N ARG A 150 18.97 -0.12 7.07
CA ARG A 150 18.72 -1.53 6.72
C ARG A 150 19.76 -2.11 5.76
N GLU A 151 20.88 -1.44 5.56
CA GLU A 151 21.98 -1.92 4.72
C GLU A 151 22.45 -3.33 5.13
N ASP A 152 22.49 -3.61 6.43
CA ASP A 152 22.92 -4.91 6.97
C ASP A 152 21.84 -6.00 6.84
N LYS A 153 20.58 -5.65 6.51
CA LYS A 153 19.46 -6.61 6.46
C LYS A 153 19.33 -7.35 5.14
N GLN A 154 20.20 -7.14 4.16
CA GLN A 154 20.12 -7.75 2.82
C GLN A 154 18.69 -7.73 2.26
N LEU A 155 18.11 -6.53 2.15
CA LEU A 155 16.78 -6.37 1.58
C LEU A 155 16.75 -6.96 0.17
N THR A 156 15.85 -7.91 -0.07
CA THR A 156 15.69 -8.51 -1.40
C THR A 156 14.99 -7.56 -2.38
N ALA A 157 14.17 -6.65 -1.86
CA ALA A 157 13.45 -5.66 -2.65
C ALA A 157 14.34 -4.46 -3.01
N LYS A 158 14.27 -4.01 -4.25
CA LYS A 158 14.84 -2.72 -4.68
C LYS A 158 13.91 -1.59 -4.23
N ILE A 159 14.31 -0.88 -3.16
CA ILE A 159 13.58 0.30 -2.67
C ILE A 159 13.88 1.48 -3.60
N ILE A 160 12.85 2.09 -4.18
CA ILE A 160 12.99 3.17 -5.15
C ILE A 160 13.15 4.52 -4.44
N ASP A 161 14.16 5.27 -4.82
CA ASP A 161 14.36 6.65 -4.37
C ASP A 161 13.45 7.59 -5.17
N ILE A 162 12.49 8.20 -4.47
CA ILE A 162 11.60 9.23 -5.03
C ILE A 162 12.11 10.57 -4.53
N GLU A 163 12.49 11.47 -5.44
CA GLU A 163 13.13 12.74 -5.09
C GLU A 163 12.18 13.93 -5.23
N HIS A 164 11.27 13.87 -6.20
CA HIS A 164 10.34 14.97 -6.46
C HIS A 164 9.03 14.50 -7.09
N LYS A 165 8.00 15.33 -6.99
CA LYS A 165 6.69 15.11 -7.63
C LYS A 165 6.84 15.06 -9.17
N GLY A 166 6.16 14.12 -9.81
CA GLY A 166 6.16 13.95 -11.27
C GLY A 166 7.41 13.24 -11.81
N GLN A 167 8.26 12.67 -10.95
CA GLN A 167 9.37 11.84 -11.38
C GLN A 167 8.86 10.59 -12.11
N ILE A 168 9.50 10.26 -13.24
CA ILE A 168 9.15 9.11 -14.07
C ILE A 168 10.21 8.03 -13.86
N PHE A 169 9.74 6.78 -13.73
CA PHE A 169 10.58 5.61 -13.58
C PHE A 169 10.30 4.61 -14.70
N ASN A 170 11.33 4.15 -15.38
CA ASN A 170 11.25 3.01 -16.30
C ASN A 170 11.70 1.75 -15.55
N ILE A 171 10.81 0.78 -15.42
CA ILE A 171 11.03 -0.44 -14.65
C ILE A 171 10.67 -1.63 -15.51
N ASP A 172 11.62 -2.53 -15.66
CA ASP A 172 11.40 -3.82 -16.31
C ASP A 172 10.87 -4.82 -15.26
N ILE A 173 9.61 -5.20 -15.38
CA ILE A 173 8.93 -6.16 -14.49
C ILE A 173 8.41 -7.39 -15.25
#